data_0ccd0a6aaf781399c4df3d7996585520
#
_entry.id   0ccd0a6aaf781399c4df3d7996585520
#
_cell.length_a   1.000
_cell.length_b   1.000
_cell.length_c   1.000
_cell.angle_alpha   90.00
_cell.angle_beta   90.00
_cell.angle_gamma   90.00
#
_symmetry.space_group_name_H-M   'P 1'
#
loop_
_entity.id
_entity.type
_entity.pdbx_description
1 polymer ?
#
loop_
_entity_poly.entity_id
_entity_poly.type
_entity_poly.pdbx_seq_one_letter_code
_entity_poly.pdbx_strand_id
1 'polypeptide(L)'
;MKFETTPAFDTDYRRLKPEHAAEFRKVAREKFAPACDAYAADPRTPWPASLRVKAVRSAGGVLEMIWSFSSPDGRATFEFVMAEGELRLRWRRVGDHAMFKNP
;
A
#
# COMPACT_ATOMS: atom_id res chain seq x y z
N MET A 1 -5.94 2.40 -12.81
CA MET A 1 -4.93 1.34 -12.53
C MET A 1 -5.62 0.15 -11.91
N LYS A 2 -5.24 -1.06 -12.30
CA LYS A 2 -5.75 -2.27 -11.68
C LYS A 2 -4.97 -2.61 -10.42
N PHE A 3 -5.68 -3.08 -9.41
CA PHE A 3 -5.12 -3.44 -8.11
C PHE A 3 -5.30 -4.93 -7.90
N GLU A 4 -4.27 -5.56 -7.32
CA GLU A 4 -4.31 -6.97 -6.95
C GLU A 4 -3.71 -7.15 -5.56
N THR A 5 -3.89 -8.32 -4.97
CA THR A 5 -3.40 -8.62 -3.63
C THR A 5 -2.61 -9.93 -3.63
N THR A 6 -1.71 -10.08 -2.65
CA THR A 6 -1.04 -11.36 -2.39
C THR A 6 -1.86 -12.16 -1.37
N PRO A 7 -1.66 -13.50 -1.29
CA PRO A 7 -2.27 -14.29 -0.24
C PRO A 7 -1.93 -13.79 1.16
N ALA A 8 -0.70 -13.31 1.37
CA ALA A 8 -0.28 -12.75 2.65
C ALA A 8 -1.08 -11.50 3.00
N PHE A 9 -1.32 -10.61 2.03
CA PHE A 9 -2.15 -9.43 2.23
C PHE A 9 -3.58 -9.85 2.62
N ASP A 10 -4.16 -10.81 1.92
CA ASP A 10 -5.53 -11.24 2.19
C ASP A 10 -5.66 -11.78 3.62
N THR A 11 -4.67 -12.54 4.08
CA THR A 11 -4.64 -13.04 5.45
C THR A 11 -4.53 -11.90 6.46
N ASP A 12 -3.62 -10.96 6.21
CA ASP A 12 -3.45 -9.78 7.07
C ASP A 12 -4.74 -8.97 7.16
N TYR A 13 -5.38 -8.76 6.01
CA TYR A 13 -6.59 -7.94 5.93
C TYR A 13 -7.73 -8.54 6.75
N ARG A 14 -7.89 -9.86 6.70
CA ARG A 14 -8.90 -10.55 7.50
C ARG A 14 -8.66 -10.43 9.01
N ARG A 15 -7.40 -10.19 9.42
CA ARG A 15 -7.04 -10.03 10.84
C ARG A 15 -7.20 -8.61 11.35
N LEU A 16 -7.40 -7.62 10.46
CA LEU A 16 -7.65 -6.25 10.88
C LEU A 16 -8.98 -6.15 11.62
N LYS A 17 -9.00 -5.31 12.64
CA LYS A 17 -10.28 -4.96 13.28
C LYS A 17 -11.18 -4.26 12.25
N PRO A 18 -12.51 -4.42 12.35
CA PRO A 18 -13.43 -3.81 11.36
C PRO A 18 -13.22 -2.31 11.16
N GLU A 19 -12.98 -1.56 12.23
CA GLU A 19 -12.72 -0.11 12.15
C GLU A 19 -11.40 0.18 11.44
N HIS A 20 -10.36 -0.64 11.62
CA HIS A 20 -9.09 -0.47 10.94
C HIS A 20 -9.22 -0.82 9.46
N ALA A 21 -9.94 -1.88 9.13
CA ALA A 21 -10.18 -2.25 7.74
C ALA A 21 -10.95 -1.13 7.01
N ALA A 22 -11.94 -0.53 7.67
CA ALA A 22 -12.70 0.58 7.10
C ALA A 22 -11.80 1.80 6.86
N GLU A 23 -10.93 2.12 7.81
CA GLU A 23 -9.99 3.23 7.69
C GLU A 23 -9.01 3.00 6.53
N PHE A 24 -8.46 1.79 6.43
CA PHE A 24 -7.58 1.43 5.31
C PHE A 24 -8.29 1.61 3.97
N ARG A 25 -9.52 1.08 3.83
CA ARG A 25 -10.28 1.21 2.58
C ARG A 25 -10.54 2.66 2.22
N LYS A 26 -10.84 3.50 3.21
CA LYS A 26 -11.07 4.92 2.99
C LYS A 26 -9.83 5.62 2.45
N VAL A 27 -8.69 5.41 3.08
CA VAL A 27 -7.42 6.01 2.64
C VAL A 27 -7.03 5.49 1.27
N ALA A 28 -7.17 4.18 1.03
CA ALA A 28 -6.85 3.58 -0.25
C ALA A 28 -7.69 4.17 -1.38
N ARG A 29 -8.99 4.35 -1.15
CA ARG A 29 -9.90 4.88 -2.15
C ARG A 29 -9.75 6.38 -2.36
N GLU A 30 -9.65 7.16 -1.28
CA GLU A 30 -9.72 8.63 -1.36
C GLU A 30 -8.38 9.28 -1.63
N LYS A 31 -7.28 8.68 -1.18
CA LYS A 31 -5.94 9.27 -1.28
C LYS A 31 -4.98 8.47 -2.14
N PHE A 32 -4.94 7.16 -1.92
CA PHE A 32 -3.92 6.32 -2.56
C PHE A 32 -4.23 6.03 -4.03
N ALA A 33 -5.46 5.64 -4.35
CA ALA A 33 -5.81 5.32 -5.73
C ALA A 33 -5.62 6.50 -6.68
N PRO A 34 -6.06 7.73 -6.34
CA PRO A 34 -5.76 8.89 -7.18
C PRO A 34 -4.26 9.15 -7.32
N ALA A 35 -3.47 8.93 -6.26
CA ALA A 35 -2.03 9.10 -6.32
C ALA A 35 -1.37 8.06 -7.23
N CYS A 36 -1.87 6.84 -7.26
CA CYS A 36 -1.39 5.79 -8.17
C CYS A 36 -1.66 6.17 -9.63
N ASP A 37 -2.83 6.71 -9.93
CA ASP A 37 -3.16 7.16 -11.28
C ASP A 37 -2.24 8.30 -11.72
N ALA A 38 -1.96 9.25 -10.83
CA ALA A 38 -1.03 10.34 -11.11
C ALA A 38 0.40 9.81 -11.35
N TYR A 39 0.84 8.84 -10.55
CA TYR A 39 2.14 8.20 -10.72
C TYR A 39 2.23 7.44 -12.04
N ALA A 40 1.17 6.74 -12.42
CA ALA A 40 1.14 6.01 -13.69
C ALA A 40 1.22 6.96 -14.89
N ALA A 41 0.60 8.14 -14.78
CA ALA A 41 0.66 9.15 -15.83
C ALA A 41 2.05 9.80 -15.91
N ASP A 42 2.66 10.08 -14.75
CA ASP A 42 4.02 10.64 -14.67
C ASP A 42 4.71 10.14 -13.38
N PRO A 43 5.67 9.20 -13.49
CA PRO A 43 6.37 8.66 -12.32
C PRO A 43 7.18 9.68 -11.52
N ARG A 44 7.36 10.90 -12.04
CA ARG A 44 8.02 11.99 -11.34
C ARG A 44 7.07 12.71 -10.39
N THR A 45 5.77 12.46 -10.48
CA THR A 45 4.77 13.06 -9.59
C THR A 45 5.05 12.63 -8.15
N PRO A 46 5.23 13.57 -7.21
CA PRO A 46 5.47 13.20 -5.82
C PRO A 46 4.22 12.59 -5.19
N TRP A 47 4.42 11.65 -4.29
CA TRP A 47 3.34 11.07 -3.51
C TRP A 47 2.81 12.10 -2.50
N PRO A 48 1.50 12.08 -2.17
CA PRO A 48 0.98 12.94 -1.10
C PRO A 48 1.76 12.74 0.19
N ALA A 49 2.18 13.85 0.81
CA ALA A 49 2.98 13.79 2.03
C ALA A 49 2.28 13.04 3.16
N SER A 50 0.96 13.10 3.22
CA SER A 50 0.17 12.43 4.26
C SER A 50 0.27 10.91 4.22
N LEU A 51 0.60 10.31 3.07
CA LEU A 51 0.75 8.86 2.94
C LEU A 51 2.13 8.36 3.34
N ARG A 52 3.12 9.25 3.43
CA ARG A 52 4.50 8.91 3.79
C ARG A 52 5.04 7.71 3.02
N VAL A 53 4.83 7.71 1.71
CA VAL A 53 5.33 6.64 0.84
C VAL A 53 6.84 6.66 0.80
N LYS A 54 7.46 5.50 1.02
CA LYS A 54 8.91 5.34 0.93
C LYS A 54 9.27 3.91 0.55
N ALA A 55 10.49 3.73 0.06
CA ALA A 55 10.99 2.41 -0.29
C ALA A 55 11.30 1.59 0.97
N VAL A 56 11.00 0.29 0.90
CA VAL A 56 11.39 -0.66 1.95
C VAL A 56 12.81 -1.11 1.65
N ARG A 57 13.75 -0.81 2.56
CA ARG A 57 15.18 -1.09 2.33
C ARG A 57 15.51 -2.55 2.16
N SER A 58 14.80 -3.43 2.87
CA SER A 58 15.07 -4.87 2.86
C SER A 58 14.47 -5.61 1.68
N ALA A 59 13.68 -4.94 0.84
CA ALA A 59 12.98 -5.57 -0.27
C ALA A 59 12.97 -4.67 -1.48
N GLY A 60 13.78 -4.99 -2.48
CA GLY A 60 13.89 -4.20 -3.71
C GLY A 60 12.56 -4.09 -4.44
N GLY A 61 12.21 -2.89 -4.87
CA GLY A 61 10.97 -2.64 -5.59
C GLY A 61 9.72 -2.56 -4.74
N VAL A 62 9.82 -2.84 -3.44
CA VAL A 62 8.69 -2.75 -2.51
C VAL A 62 8.66 -1.38 -1.86
N LEU A 63 7.46 -0.81 -1.78
CA LEU A 63 7.20 0.48 -1.17
C LEU A 63 6.26 0.28 0.02
N GLU A 64 6.25 1.25 0.92
CA GLU A 64 5.31 1.26 2.03
C GLU A 64 4.55 2.57 2.10
N MET A 65 3.35 2.53 2.68
CA MET A 65 2.62 3.73 3.04
C MET A 65 2.06 3.61 4.44
N ILE A 66 1.75 4.75 5.05
CA ILE A 66 1.07 4.82 6.34
C ILE A 66 -0.39 5.22 6.08
N TRP A 67 -1.34 4.39 6.54
CA TRP A 67 -2.76 4.67 6.38
C TRP A 67 -3.44 5.04 7.72
N SER A 68 -2.74 4.84 8.84
CA SER A 68 -3.22 5.24 10.16
C SER A 68 -2.05 5.71 11.01
N PHE A 69 -2.25 6.80 11.75
CA PHE A 69 -1.25 7.37 12.65
C PHE A 69 -1.55 7.03 14.12
N SER A 70 -2.56 6.23 14.37
CA SER A 70 -2.83 5.71 15.72
C SER A 70 -1.72 4.74 16.12
N SER A 71 -1.40 4.68 17.41
CA SER A 71 -0.36 3.76 17.88
C SER A 71 -0.92 2.35 18.11
N PRO A 72 -0.31 1.28 17.54
CA PRO A 72 0.78 1.34 16.56
C PRO A 72 0.30 1.84 15.18
N ASP A 73 1.23 2.44 14.41
CA ASP A 73 0.90 2.97 13.09
C ASP A 73 0.38 1.87 12.17
N GLY A 74 -0.69 2.18 11.44
CA GLY A 74 -1.18 1.32 10.37
C GLY A 74 -0.33 1.50 9.12
N ARG A 75 0.20 0.41 8.58
CA ARG A 75 1.07 0.43 7.40
C ARG A 75 0.63 -0.60 6.38
N ALA A 76 1.00 -0.35 5.13
CA ALA A 76 0.79 -1.30 4.04
C ALA A 76 1.99 -1.27 3.12
N THR A 77 2.34 -2.43 2.56
CA THR A 77 3.41 -2.53 1.56
C THR A 77 2.81 -2.88 0.22
N PHE A 78 3.44 -2.40 -0.84
CA PHE A 78 2.97 -2.60 -2.20
C PHE A 78 4.12 -2.56 -3.18
N GLU A 79 3.85 -3.02 -4.39
CA GLU A 79 4.80 -2.94 -5.51
C GLU A 79 4.03 -2.70 -6.79
N PHE A 80 4.73 -2.15 -7.78
CA PHE A 80 4.17 -2.06 -9.13
C PHE A 80 4.66 -3.24 -9.94
N VAL A 81 3.76 -3.86 -10.70
CA VAL A 81 4.09 -4.99 -11.57
C VAL A 81 3.55 -4.75 -12.96
N MET A 82 4.29 -5.21 -13.97
CA MET A 82 3.81 -5.20 -15.34
C MET A 82 3.18 -6.54 -15.65
N ALA A 83 1.95 -6.50 -16.16
CA ALA A 83 1.23 -7.69 -16.59
C ALA A 83 0.47 -7.38 -17.87
N GLU A 84 0.68 -8.16 -18.90
CA GLU A 84 0.00 -7.98 -20.18
C GLU A 84 0.16 -6.57 -20.76
N GLY A 85 1.36 -5.98 -20.61
CA GLY A 85 1.66 -4.63 -21.08
C GLY A 85 1.05 -3.52 -20.23
N GLU A 86 0.51 -3.83 -19.06
CA GLU A 86 -0.21 -2.91 -18.21
C GLU A 86 0.43 -2.82 -16.83
N LEU A 87 0.56 -1.60 -16.32
CA LEU A 87 1.08 -1.39 -14.97
C LEU A 87 -0.04 -1.63 -13.96
N ARG A 88 0.24 -2.49 -12.99
CA ARG A 88 -0.68 -2.83 -11.91
C ARG A 88 -0.05 -2.57 -10.57
N LEU A 89 -0.88 -2.33 -9.54
CA LEU A 89 -0.43 -2.23 -8.17
C LEU A 89 -0.75 -3.54 -7.47
N ARG A 90 0.25 -4.12 -6.80
CA ARG A 90 0.07 -5.32 -5.98
C ARG A 90 0.28 -4.97 -4.51
N TRP A 91 -0.80 -5.08 -3.72
CA TRP A 91 -0.71 -4.99 -2.27
C TRP A 91 -0.02 -6.25 -1.73
N ARG A 92 1.03 -6.07 -0.94
CA ARG A 92 1.80 -7.19 -0.41
C ARG A 92 1.43 -7.55 1.02
N ARG A 93 1.36 -6.56 1.91
CA ARG A 93 1.02 -6.73 3.32
C ARG A 93 0.23 -5.54 3.83
N VAL A 94 -0.56 -5.75 4.89
CA VAL A 94 -1.24 -4.67 5.59
C VAL A 94 -1.30 -5.01 7.08
N GLY A 95 -1.06 -4.03 7.94
CA GLY A 95 -1.05 -4.23 9.38
C GLY A 95 -0.30 -3.14 10.09
N ASP A 96 0.44 -3.52 11.13
CA ASP A 96 1.26 -2.60 11.89
C ASP A 96 2.75 -2.83 11.59
N HIS A 97 3.60 -2.26 12.41
CA HIS A 97 5.06 -2.30 12.24
C HIS A 97 5.64 -3.72 12.17
N ALA A 98 4.98 -4.71 12.77
CA ALA A 98 5.50 -6.07 12.84
C ALA A 98 5.60 -6.74 11.46
N MET A 99 4.85 -6.27 10.48
CA MET A 99 4.90 -6.84 9.12
C MET A 99 6.23 -6.59 8.39
N PHE A 100 7.08 -5.70 8.89
CA PHE A 100 8.33 -5.35 8.21
C PHE A 100 9.37 -6.45 8.19
N LYS A 101 9.21 -7.49 8.97
CA LYS A 101 10.09 -8.65 8.87
C LYS A 101 9.92 -9.36 7.53
N ASN A 102 8.71 -9.32 6.97
CA ASN A 102 8.37 -9.93 5.68
C ASN A 102 7.45 -8.98 4.90
N PRO A 103 8.01 -7.89 4.39
CA PRO A 103 7.18 -6.87 3.73
C PRO A 103 6.54 -7.34 2.39
#